data_b7dedadaac458eda2148a0d86a351c6a
#
_entry.id   b7dedadaac458eda2148a0d86a351c6a
#
_cell.length_a   1.000
_cell.length_b   1.000
_cell.length_c   1.000
_cell.angle_alpha   90.00
_cell.angle_beta   90.00
_cell.angle_gamma   90.00
#
_symmetry.space_group_name_H-M   'P 1'
#
loop_
_entity.id
_entity.type
_entity.pdbx_description
1 polymer ?
#
loop_
_entity_poly.entity_id
_entity_poly.type
_entity_poly.pdbx_seq_one_letter_code
_entity_poly.pdbx_strand_id
1 'polypeptide(L)' 'MDKIDKKTYIGIVKFTLESMVDLAKSDKNYDLTADTIHYYEKTIKPEMQISQDEFLELCKEAGIK' A
#
# COMPACT_ATOMS: atom_id res chain seq x y z
N MET A 1 -12.56 -4.87 19.41
CA MET A 1 -12.45 -3.99 18.25
C MET A 1 -12.85 -4.72 16.99
N ASP A 2 -13.71 -4.12 16.22
CA ASP A 2 -14.23 -4.77 15.03
C ASP A 2 -13.20 -4.74 13.91
N LYS A 3 -13.13 -5.84 13.19
CA LYS A 3 -12.25 -5.91 12.04
C LYS A 3 -12.87 -5.13 10.89
N ILE A 4 -12.01 -4.45 10.16
CA ILE A 4 -12.45 -3.80 8.95
C ILE A 4 -12.75 -4.89 7.92
N ASP A 5 -13.84 -4.74 7.21
CA ASP A 5 -14.20 -5.60 6.10
C ASP A 5 -13.05 -5.64 5.08
N LYS A 6 -12.79 -6.81 4.51
CA LYS A 6 -11.66 -6.98 3.59
C LYS A 6 -11.73 -6.03 2.41
N LYS A 7 -12.92 -5.85 1.85
CA LYS A 7 -13.11 -4.94 0.73
C LYS A 7 -12.76 -3.50 1.10
N THR A 8 -13.19 -3.08 2.29
CA THR A 8 -12.87 -1.75 2.79
C THR A 8 -11.37 -1.61 3.04
N TYR A 9 -10.77 -2.65 3.60
CA TYR A 9 -9.34 -2.66 3.87
C TYR A 9 -8.55 -2.50 2.57
N ILE A 10 -8.91 -3.25 1.53
CA ILE A 10 -8.28 -3.16 0.22
C ILE A 10 -8.40 -1.74 -0.34
N GLY A 11 -9.56 -1.13 -0.19
CA GLY A 11 -9.78 0.25 -0.63
C GLY A 11 -8.85 1.24 0.08
N ILE A 12 -8.68 1.07 1.39
CA ILE A 12 -7.78 1.93 2.17
C ILE A 12 -6.34 1.75 1.72
N VAL A 13 -5.91 0.51 1.54
CA VAL A 13 -4.54 0.22 1.09
C VAL A 13 -4.30 0.81 -0.28
N LYS A 14 -5.24 0.61 -1.19
CA LYS A 14 -5.11 1.13 -2.55
C LYS A 14 -5.01 2.66 -2.54
N PHE A 15 -5.87 3.31 -1.76
CA PHE A 15 -5.82 4.77 -1.64
C PHE A 15 -4.47 5.24 -1.10
N THR A 16 -3.95 4.55 -0.09
CA THR A 16 -2.67 4.89 0.50
C THR A 16 -1.54 4.76 -0.53
N LEU A 17 -1.56 3.65 -1.30
CA LEU A 17 -0.55 3.44 -2.32
C LEU A 17 -0.63 4.50 -3.41
N GLU A 18 -1.84 4.87 -3.83
CA GLU A 18 -2.02 5.92 -4.83
C GLU A 18 -1.51 7.26 -4.32
N SER A 19 -1.72 7.56 -3.04
CA SER A 19 -1.20 8.79 -2.43
C SER A 19 0.32 8.80 -2.44
N MET A 20 0.95 7.64 -2.19
CA MET A 20 2.40 7.53 -2.23
C MET A 20 2.93 7.77 -3.64
N VAL A 21 2.24 7.25 -4.65
CA VAL A 21 2.62 7.46 -6.04
C VAL A 21 2.53 8.94 -6.40
N ASP A 22 1.46 9.60 -5.96
CA ASP A 22 1.31 11.04 -6.20
C ASP A 22 2.43 11.84 -5.54
N LEU A 23 2.79 11.48 -4.33
CA LEU A 23 3.88 12.14 -3.63
C LEU A 23 5.20 11.95 -4.38
N ALA A 24 5.44 10.75 -4.90
CA ALA A 24 6.64 10.46 -5.66
C ALA A 24 6.73 11.29 -6.94
N LYS A 25 5.59 11.61 -7.54
CA LYS A 25 5.56 12.44 -8.75
C LYS A 25 5.93 13.89 -8.47
N SER A 26 5.59 14.38 -7.27
CA SER A 26 5.84 15.79 -6.93
C SER A 26 7.11 16.00 -6.14
N ASP A 27 7.71 14.96 -5.57
CA ASP A 27 8.91 15.07 -4.75
C ASP A 27 9.99 14.13 -5.28
N LYS A 28 11.02 14.70 -5.88
CA LYS A 28 12.12 13.93 -6.48
C LYS A 28 12.91 13.13 -5.45
N ASN A 29 12.90 13.57 -4.21
CA ASN A 29 13.68 12.93 -3.15
C ASN A 29 12.92 11.81 -2.45
N TYR A 30 11.65 11.63 -2.79
CA TYR A 30 10.83 10.61 -2.17
C TYR A 30 11.16 9.24 -2.78
N ASP A 31 11.52 8.28 -1.91
CA ASP A 31 11.83 6.93 -2.34
C ASP A 31 10.59 6.06 -2.25
N LEU A 32 9.86 5.95 -3.34
CA LEU A 32 8.61 5.20 -3.39
C LEU A 32 8.82 3.73 -3.07
N THR A 33 9.88 3.14 -3.60
CA THR A 33 10.15 1.72 -3.39
C THR A 33 10.40 1.43 -1.91
N ALA A 34 11.28 2.21 -1.28
CA ALA A 34 11.59 2.02 0.13
C ALA A 34 10.36 2.22 1.00
N ASP A 35 9.55 3.23 0.70
CA ASP A 35 8.38 3.55 1.49
C ASP A 35 7.30 2.47 1.34
N THR A 36 7.16 1.92 0.14
CA THR A 36 6.23 0.83 -0.11
C THR A 36 6.60 -0.41 0.70
N ILE A 37 7.88 -0.76 0.71
CA ILE A 37 8.37 -1.91 1.47
C ILE A 37 8.13 -1.67 2.97
N HIS A 38 8.43 -0.46 3.43
CA HIS A 38 8.22 -0.09 4.83
C HIS A 38 6.74 -0.20 5.22
N TYR A 39 5.85 0.29 4.36
CA TYR A 39 4.43 0.22 4.60
C TYR A 39 3.97 -1.24 4.71
N TYR A 40 4.45 -2.09 3.81
CA TYR A 40 4.11 -3.50 3.86
C TYR A 40 4.55 -4.11 5.20
N GLU A 41 5.81 -3.91 5.58
CA GLU A 41 6.36 -4.55 6.78
C GLU A 41 5.77 -4.02 8.07
N LYS A 42 5.44 -2.73 8.11
CA LYS A 42 4.94 -2.11 9.34
C LYS A 42 3.43 -2.23 9.49
N THR A 43 2.70 -2.29 8.40
CA THR A 43 1.25 -2.24 8.43
C THR A 43 0.59 -3.50 7.89
N ILE A 44 0.93 -3.86 6.67
CA ILE A 44 0.22 -4.95 5.97
C ILE A 44 0.54 -6.30 6.59
N LYS A 45 1.81 -6.58 6.75
CA LYS A 45 2.27 -7.88 7.27
C LYS A 45 1.75 -8.16 8.69
N PRO A 46 1.88 -7.21 9.65
CA PRO A 46 1.36 -7.46 11.00
C PRO A 46 -0.15 -7.62 11.06
N GLU A 47 -0.88 -6.93 10.22
CA GLU A 47 -2.34 -6.98 10.24
C GLU A 47 -2.90 -8.24 9.58
N MET A 48 -2.15 -8.83 8.68
CA MET A 48 -2.50 -10.12 8.06
C MET A 48 -3.90 -10.15 7.43
N GLN A 49 -4.34 -9.02 6.89
CA GLN A 49 -5.66 -8.90 6.26
C GLN A 49 -5.65 -9.33 4.80
N ILE A 50 -4.52 -9.16 4.14
CA ILE A 50 -4.34 -9.54 2.74
C ILE A 50 -2.99 -10.25 2.62
N SER A 51 -2.85 -11.07 1.57
CA SER A 51 -1.60 -11.77 1.30
C SER A 51 -0.59 -10.84 0.62
N GLN A 52 0.65 -11.29 0.56
CA GLN A 52 1.68 -10.56 -0.15
C GLN A 52 1.32 -10.40 -1.62
N ASP A 53 0.78 -11.46 -2.23
CA ASP A 53 0.39 -11.42 -3.65
C ASP A 53 -0.72 -10.39 -3.87
N GLU A 54 -1.69 -10.34 -2.97
CA GLU A 54 -2.76 -9.35 -3.06
C GLU A 54 -2.21 -7.94 -2.94
N PHE A 55 -1.25 -7.75 -2.03
CA PHE A 55 -0.62 -6.45 -1.86
C PHE A 55 0.14 -6.04 -3.13
N LEU A 56 0.87 -6.98 -3.74
CA LEU A 56 1.61 -6.70 -4.98
C LEU A 56 0.68 -6.32 -6.12
N GLU A 57 -0.48 -6.98 -6.21
CA GLU A 57 -1.49 -6.62 -7.20
C GLU A 57 -1.98 -5.20 -7.02
N LEU A 58 -2.22 -4.81 -5.77
CA LEU A 58 -2.65 -3.44 -5.47
C LEU A 58 -1.57 -2.43 -5.83
N CYS A 59 -0.31 -2.78 -5.61
CA CYS A 59 0.80 -1.92 -6.01
C CYS A 59 0.80 -1.69 -7.52
N LYS A 60 0.59 -2.75 -8.30
CA LYS A 60 0.53 -2.61 -9.77
C LYS A 60 -0.63 -1.72 -10.18
N GLU A 61 -1.79 -1.90 -9.56
CA GLU A 61 -2.97 -1.09 -9.88
C GLU A 61 -2.76 0.37 -9.54
N ALA A 62 -1.99 0.64 -8.50
CA ALA A 62 -1.69 2.01 -8.09
C ALA A 62 -0.59 2.67 -8.93
N GLY A 63 0.12 1.88 -9.74
CA GLY A 63 1.20 2.40 -10.58
C GLY A 63 2.59 2.22 -10.01
N ILE A 64 2.74 1.40 -8.99
CA ILE A 64 4.05 1.09 -8.41
C ILE A 64 4.65 -0.09 -9.17
N LYS A 65 5.87 0.09 -9.63
CA LYS A 65 6.56 -0.98 -10.40
C LYS A 65 7.47 -1.81 -9.55
#